data_3d94980e3059b057e8fc9a18acddc94c
#
_entry.id   3d94980e3059b057e8fc9a18acddc94c
#
_cell.length_a   1.000
_cell.length_b   1.000
_cell.length_c   1.000
_cell.angle_alpha   90.00
_cell.angle_beta   90.00
_cell.angle_gamma   90.00
#
_symmetry.space_group_name_H-M   'P 1'
#
loop_
_entity.id
_entity.type
_entity.pdbx_description
1 polymer ?
#
loop_
_entity_poly.entity_id
_entity_poly.type
_entity_poly.pdbx_seq_one_letter_code
_entity_poly.pdbx_strand_id
1 'polypeptide(L)'
;MISIANLSKRYGAVNAVQGVTFSCEPGTITGFLGANGAGKSTTLRMLTGLTRPDAGSATIGGKAFTELANPARTVGVMLDTSALHVGRTGRETMRVAAMIAGVPAGRADELLAATGLAGAARRRVGTYSLGMRQRLGLALALLGSPSALILDEPANGLDPEGIAWIRGLLRDHAARGGTVLLSSHLLAEVQATADRLVIIAGGRIVAQGTLRQLLAGTGQNLEEMFLSLTSLTSGGSR
;
A
#
# COMPACT_ATOMS: atom_id res chain seq x y z
N MET A 1 -1.53 13.03 -6.00
CA MET A 1 -1.01 13.37 -4.66
C MET A 1 -1.90 12.74 -3.59
N ILE A 2 -1.31 12.09 -2.60
CA ILE A 2 -1.97 11.62 -1.37
C ILE A 2 -1.53 12.56 -0.25
N SER A 3 -2.45 12.99 0.61
CA SER A 3 -2.17 13.87 1.75
C SER A 3 -2.85 13.36 3.01
N ILE A 4 -2.08 13.27 4.08
CA ILE A 4 -2.53 12.86 5.41
C ILE A 4 -2.13 13.97 6.37
N ALA A 5 -3.10 14.51 7.14
CA ALA A 5 -2.91 15.63 8.04
C ALA A 5 -3.48 15.34 9.43
N ASN A 6 -2.61 15.29 10.44
CA ASN A 6 -2.93 15.09 11.87
C ASN A 6 -3.85 13.90 12.14
N LEU A 7 -3.70 12.82 11.36
CA LEU A 7 -4.58 11.66 11.38
C LEU A 7 -4.40 10.89 12.70
N SER A 8 -5.51 10.62 13.39
CA SER A 8 -5.49 9.93 14.67
C SER A 8 -6.60 8.88 14.77
N LYS A 9 -6.29 7.76 15.44
CA LYS A 9 -7.23 6.68 15.71
C LYS A 9 -6.91 5.97 17.00
N ARG A 10 -7.93 5.80 17.84
CA ARG A 10 -7.88 5.04 19.09
C ARG A 10 -8.86 3.87 19.06
N TYR A 11 -8.44 2.73 19.54
CA TYR A 11 -9.29 1.56 19.77
C TYR A 11 -9.26 1.21 21.28
N GLY A 12 -10.34 1.52 21.99
CA GLY A 12 -10.37 1.38 23.45
C GLY A 12 -9.25 2.17 24.12
N ALA A 13 -8.34 1.50 24.80
CA ALA A 13 -7.17 2.11 25.46
C ALA A 13 -5.97 2.30 24.51
N VAL A 14 -5.97 1.71 23.30
CA VAL A 14 -4.82 1.70 22.41
C VAL A 14 -4.90 2.87 21.42
N ASN A 15 -3.91 3.75 21.45
CA ASN A 15 -3.73 4.80 20.44
C ASN A 15 -3.00 4.20 19.23
N ALA A 16 -3.76 3.69 18.26
CA ALA A 16 -3.20 3.02 17.08
C ALA A 16 -2.50 3.98 16.11
N VAL A 17 -3.00 5.22 16.01
CA VAL A 17 -2.41 6.30 15.18
C VAL A 17 -2.58 7.62 15.92
N GLN A 18 -1.52 8.44 15.96
CA GLN A 18 -1.46 9.64 16.79
C GLN A 18 -0.86 10.82 16.00
N GLY A 19 -1.70 11.68 15.42
CA GLY A 19 -1.28 12.91 14.74
C GLY A 19 -0.38 12.67 13.50
N VAL A 20 -0.58 11.58 12.78
CA VAL A 20 0.21 11.23 11.61
C VAL A 20 0.01 12.24 10.50
N THR A 21 1.12 12.79 9.97
CA THR A 21 1.12 13.80 8.91
C THR A 21 2.23 13.51 7.91
N PHE A 22 1.88 13.28 6.64
CA PHE A 22 2.81 13.16 5.50
C PHE A 22 2.07 13.30 4.17
N SER A 23 2.83 13.48 3.08
CA SER A 23 2.32 13.49 1.71
C SER A 23 3.08 12.51 0.80
N CYS A 24 2.38 12.03 -0.24
CA CYS A 24 2.99 11.27 -1.33
C CYS A 24 2.79 12.06 -2.62
N GLU A 25 3.89 12.43 -3.25
CA GLU A 25 3.89 13.27 -4.44
C GLU A 25 3.62 12.46 -5.72
N PRO A 26 3.02 13.07 -6.75
CA PRO A 26 2.93 12.46 -8.07
C PRO A 26 4.32 12.12 -8.64
N GLY A 27 4.41 11.02 -9.39
CA GLY A 27 5.66 10.57 -9.97
C GLY A 27 6.63 9.93 -8.97
N THR A 28 6.21 9.65 -7.73
CA THR A 28 7.06 9.09 -6.70
C THR A 28 6.47 7.85 -6.04
N ILE A 29 7.37 7.02 -5.51
CA ILE A 29 7.06 5.87 -4.66
C ILE A 29 7.42 6.24 -3.22
N THR A 30 6.42 6.29 -2.33
CA THR A 30 6.60 6.50 -0.90
C THR A 30 6.49 5.17 -0.17
N GLY A 31 7.56 4.76 0.50
CA GLY A 31 7.60 3.60 1.40
C GLY A 31 7.14 3.99 2.81
N PHE A 32 6.11 3.32 3.32
CA PHE A 32 5.58 3.50 4.67
C PHE A 32 6.04 2.36 5.56
N LEU A 33 7.12 2.59 6.30
CA LEU A 33 7.83 1.60 7.10
C LEU A 33 7.40 1.61 8.56
N GLY A 34 7.38 0.44 9.18
CA GLY A 34 7.14 0.28 10.60
C GLY A 34 6.99 -1.18 10.98
N ALA A 35 7.24 -1.52 12.23
CA ALA A 35 7.01 -2.85 12.77
C ALA A 35 5.51 -3.25 12.68
N ASN A 36 5.23 -4.54 12.86
CA ASN A 36 3.85 -5.00 12.99
C ASN A 36 3.19 -4.33 14.20
N GLY A 37 1.95 -3.86 14.03
CA GLY A 37 1.25 -3.10 15.07
C GLY A 37 1.64 -1.61 15.18
N ALA A 38 2.59 -1.10 14.40
CA ALA A 38 3.00 0.30 14.46
C ALA A 38 1.94 1.33 14.00
N GLY A 39 0.83 0.88 13.36
CA GLY A 39 -0.24 1.73 12.88
C GLY A 39 -0.36 1.84 11.37
N LYS A 40 0.50 1.15 10.57
CA LYS A 40 0.49 1.19 9.10
C LYS A 40 -0.88 0.89 8.51
N SER A 41 -1.38 -0.33 8.70
CA SER A 41 -2.66 -0.78 8.12
C SER A 41 -3.85 0.05 8.62
N THR A 42 -3.82 0.53 9.87
CA THR A 42 -4.85 1.45 10.40
C THR A 42 -4.84 2.78 9.64
N THR A 43 -3.65 3.35 9.38
CA THR A 43 -3.50 4.56 8.58
C THR A 43 -4.02 4.36 7.15
N LEU A 44 -3.65 3.26 6.49
CA LEU A 44 -4.12 2.95 5.14
C LEU A 44 -5.65 2.71 5.10
N ARG A 45 -6.22 2.07 6.10
CA ARG A 45 -7.69 1.89 6.23
C ARG A 45 -8.42 3.22 6.41
N MET A 46 -7.85 4.16 7.16
CA MET A 46 -8.43 5.51 7.28
C MET A 46 -8.35 6.27 5.95
N LEU A 47 -7.21 6.21 5.25
CA LEU A 47 -7.00 6.84 3.95
C LEU A 47 -7.98 6.32 2.90
N THR A 48 -8.35 5.04 2.96
CA THR A 48 -9.29 4.38 2.02
C THR A 48 -10.75 4.36 2.50
N GLY A 49 -11.05 5.10 3.57
CA GLY A 49 -12.42 5.23 4.08
C GLY A 49 -12.98 3.98 4.78
N LEU A 50 -12.18 2.90 4.96
CA LEU A 50 -12.59 1.67 5.66
C LEU A 50 -12.66 1.84 7.18
N THR A 51 -12.02 2.88 7.70
CA THR A 51 -12.05 3.23 9.12
C THR A 51 -12.18 4.74 9.23
N ARG A 52 -13.15 5.22 10.01
CA ARG A 52 -13.30 6.64 10.30
C ARG A 52 -12.19 7.09 11.27
N PRO A 53 -11.42 8.13 10.94
CA PRO A 53 -10.49 8.73 11.88
C PRO A 53 -11.23 9.39 13.05
N ASP A 54 -10.56 9.48 14.21
CA ASP A 54 -11.09 10.22 15.37
C ASP A 54 -10.71 11.72 15.27
N ALA A 55 -9.59 12.02 14.59
CA ALA A 55 -9.17 13.39 14.27
C ALA A 55 -8.30 13.41 13.00
N GLY A 56 -8.17 14.60 12.40
CA GLY A 56 -7.40 14.82 11.19
C GLY A 56 -8.14 14.43 9.92
N SER A 57 -7.41 14.43 8.80
CA SER A 57 -7.96 14.14 7.48
C SER A 57 -6.98 13.38 6.60
N ALA A 58 -7.51 12.65 5.61
CA ALA A 58 -6.74 11.98 4.59
C ALA A 58 -7.44 12.16 3.23
N THR A 59 -6.67 12.57 2.21
CA THR A 59 -7.21 12.89 0.89
C THR A 59 -6.38 12.28 -0.23
N ILE A 60 -7.04 12.02 -1.36
CA ILE A 60 -6.46 11.55 -2.61
C ILE A 60 -6.89 12.54 -3.69
N GLY A 61 -5.93 13.23 -4.31
CA GLY A 61 -6.26 14.29 -5.25
C GLY A 61 -7.07 15.44 -4.62
N GLY A 62 -6.89 15.71 -3.32
CA GLY A 62 -7.60 16.75 -2.57
C GLY A 62 -8.99 16.36 -2.08
N LYS A 63 -9.49 15.14 -2.35
CA LYS A 63 -10.80 14.64 -1.91
C LYS A 63 -10.65 13.47 -0.93
N ALA A 64 -11.55 13.36 0.04
CA ALA A 64 -11.63 12.15 0.84
C ALA A 64 -12.04 10.95 -0.05
N PHE A 65 -11.62 9.74 0.30
CA PHE A 65 -11.95 8.54 -0.48
C PHE A 65 -13.45 8.37 -0.72
N THR A 66 -14.26 8.68 0.28
CA THR A 66 -15.73 8.61 0.24
C THR A 66 -16.38 9.66 -0.66
N GLU A 67 -15.64 10.68 -1.06
CA GLU A 67 -16.10 11.76 -1.95
C GLU A 67 -15.70 11.53 -3.42
N LEU A 68 -14.94 10.45 -3.70
CA LEU A 68 -14.53 10.11 -5.05
C LEU A 68 -15.72 9.53 -5.82
N ALA A 69 -16.07 10.13 -6.95
CA ALA A 69 -17.20 9.69 -7.79
C ALA A 69 -16.99 8.26 -8.33
N ASN A 70 -15.76 7.92 -8.71
CA ASN A 70 -15.37 6.56 -9.07
C ASN A 70 -13.99 6.27 -8.44
N PRO A 71 -13.95 5.72 -7.21
CA PRO A 71 -12.69 5.43 -6.53
C PRO A 71 -11.74 4.57 -7.36
N ALA A 72 -12.24 3.53 -8.03
CA ALA A 72 -11.41 2.58 -8.78
C ALA A 72 -10.65 3.24 -9.96
N ARG A 73 -11.14 4.34 -10.50
CA ARG A 73 -10.44 5.13 -11.53
C ARG A 73 -9.45 6.15 -10.97
N THR A 74 -9.56 6.45 -9.70
CA THR A 74 -8.69 7.43 -9.02
C THR A 74 -7.58 6.75 -8.26
N VAL A 75 -7.91 5.68 -7.52
CA VAL A 75 -6.98 4.98 -6.65
C VAL A 75 -7.16 3.48 -6.72
N GLY A 76 -6.07 2.77 -6.96
CA GLY A 76 -5.98 1.32 -6.81
C GLY A 76 -5.59 0.98 -5.38
N VAL A 77 -6.37 0.12 -4.75
CA VAL A 77 -6.19 -0.25 -3.35
C VAL A 77 -5.96 -1.75 -3.22
N MET A 78 -4.90 -2.13 -2.50
CA MET A 78 -4.64 -3.51 -2.10
C MET A 78 -4.21 -3.51 -0.63
N LEU A 79 -5.13 -3.87 0.29
CA LEU A 79 -4.83 -3.91 1.71
C LEU A 79 -4.72 -5.34 2.24
N ASP A 80 -5.71 -6.18 1.98
CA ASP A 80 -5.78 -7.53 2.51
C ASP A 80 -6.25 -8.50 1.42
N THR A 81 -5.32 -9.31 0.93
CA THR A 81 -5.62 -10.31 -0.08
C THR A 81 -6.29 -11.58 0.49
N SER A 82 -6.35 -11.72 1.81
CA SER A 82 -7.12 -12.79 2.46
C SER A 82 -8.63 -12.56 2.35
N ALA A 83 -9.06 -11.31 2.15
CA ALA A 83 -10.46 -10.94 1.96
C ALA A 83 -11.04 -11.30 0.59
N LEU A 84 -10.22 -11.82 -0.33
CA LEU A 84 -10.69 -12.27 -1.65
C LEU A 84 -11.63 -13.47 -1.51
N HIS A 85 -12.74 -13.45 -2.28
CA HIS A 85 -13.77 -14.49 -2.22
C HIS A 85 -13.24 -15.84 -2.75
N VAL A 86 -12.98 -16.78 -1.86
CA VAL A 86 -12.32 -18.07 -2.15
C VAL A 86 -13.09 -18.98 -3.12
N GLY A 87 -14.41 -18.85 -3.20
CA GLY A 87 -15.27 -19.65 -4.06
C GLY A 87 -15.33 -19.19 -5.52
N ARG A 88 -14.94 -17.94 -5.82
CA ARG A 88 -14.88 -17.40 -7.18
C ARG A 88 -13.57 -17.79 -7.86
N THR A 89 -13.61 -17.87 -9.19
CA THR A 89 -12.38 -17.95 -9.99
C THR A 89 -11.68 -16.58 -10.06
N GLY A 90 -10.39 -16.55 -10.41
CA GLY A 90 -9.68 -15.29 -10.62
C GLY A 90 -10.35 -14.42 -11.69
N ARG A 91 -10.82 -15.06 -12.81
CA ARG A 91 -11.53 -14.36 -13.87
C ARG A 91 -12.87 -13.78 -13.42
N GLU A 92 -13.66 -14.52 -12.66
CA GLU A 92 -14.93 -14.03 -12.11
C GLU A 92 -14.70 -12.86 -11.16
N THR A 93 -13.69 -12.95 -10.28
CA THR A 93 -13.30 -11.88 -9.37
C THR A 93 -12.97 -10.60 -10.13
N MET A 94 -12.13 -10.70 -11.17
CA MET A 94 -11.73 -9.55 -11.99
C MET A 94 -12.91 -8.98 -12.79
N ARG A 95 -13.80 -9.83 -13.35
CA ARG A 95 -14.98 -9.38 -14.10
C ARG A 95 -15.99 -8.64 -13.22
N VAL A 96 -16.27 -9.16 -12.02
CA VAL A 96 -17.13 -8.46 -11.05
C VAL A 96 -16.55 -7.10 -10.70
N ALA A 97 -15.24 -7.03 -10.43
CA ALA A 97 -14.58 -5.77 -10.15
C ALA A 97 -14.60 -4.80 -11.35
N ALA A 98 -14.45 -5.31 -12.58
CA ALA A 98 -14.55 -4.51 -13.81
C ALA A 98 -15.94 -3.90 -13.99
N MET A 99 -16.99 -4.66 -13.71
CA MET A 99 -18.37 -4.15 -13.74
C MET A 99 -18.59 -3.04 -12.71
N ILE A 100 -18.12 -3.22 -11.48
CA ILE A 100 -18.21 -2.21 -10.41
C ILE A 100 -17.41 -0.94 -10.78
N ALA A 101 -16.22 -1.10 -11.34
CA ALA A 101 -15.38 0.02 -11.75
C ALA A 101 -15.84 0.72 -13.03
N GLY A 102 -16.81 0.15 -13.76
CA GLY A 102 -17.25 0.68 -15.04
C GLY A 102 -16.17 0.65 -16.12
N VAL A 103 -15.36 -0.43 -16.16
CA VAL A 103 -14.30 -0.63 -17.17
C VAL A 103 -14.68 -1.81 -18.09
N PRO A 104 -14.16 -1.83 -19.35
CA PRO A 104 -14.43 -2.92 -20.29
C PRO A 104 -14.00 -4.28 -19.74
N ALA A 105 -14.81 -5.32 -20.00
CA ALA A 105 -14.53 -6.68 -19.52
C ALA A 105 -13.19 -7.25 -20.02
N GLY A 106 -12.73 -6.85 -21.21
CA GLY A 106 -11.40 -7.23 -21.74
C GLY A 106 -10.24 -6.81 -20.87
N ARG A 107 -10.39 -5.69 -20.14
CA ARG A 107 -9.36 -5.21 -19.19
C ARG A 107 -9.05 -6.22 -18.09
N ALA A 108 -10.04 -7.01 -17.67
CA ALA A 108 -9.86 -8.08 -16.69
C ALA A 108 -8.90 -9.17 -17.21
N ASP A 109 -9.08 -9.62 -18.45
CA ASP A 109 -8.25 -10.67 -19.05
C ASP A 109 -6.82 -10.12 -19.36
N GLU A 110 -6.69 -8.86 -19.80
CA GLU A 110 -5.40 -8.19 -19.98
C GLU A 110 -4.59 -8.15 -18.68
N LEU A 111 -5.20 -7.75 -17.58
CA LEU A 111 -4.52 -7.66 -16.29
C LEU A 111 -4.18 -9.02 -15.70
N LEU A 112 -5.04 -10.03 -15.88
CA LEU A 112 -4.71 -11.40 -15.51
C LEU A 112 -3.47 -11.91 -16.27
N ALA A 113 -3.34 -11.55 -17.55
CA ALA A 113 -2.16 -11.88 -18.33
C ALA A 113 -0.92 -11.09 -17.83
N ALA A 114 -1.04 -9.77 -17.67
CA ALA A 114 0.04 -8.90 -17.23
C ALA A 114 0.57 -9.25 -15.82
N THR A 115 -0.28 -9.83 -14.96
CA THR A 115 0.11 -10.28 -13.61
C THR A 115 0.51 -11.77 -13.56
N GLY A 116 0.64 -12.45 -14.71
CA GLY A 116 1.05 -13.85 -14.79
C GLY A 116 -0.02 -14.86 -14.34
N LEU A 117 -1.30 -14.44 -14.29
CA LEU A 117 -2.41 -15.28 -13.83
C LEU A 117 -3.29 -15.84 -14.95
N ALA A 118 -2.94 -15.63 -16.24
CA ALA A 118 -3.74 -16.09 -17.38
C ALA A 118 -4.03 -17.60 -17.31
N GLY A 119 -3.02 -18.43 -17.06
CA GLY A 119 -3.14 -19.88 -16.95
C GLY A 119 -3.97 -20.36 -15.76
N ALA A 120 -4.05 -19.53 -14.69
CA ALA A 120 -4.80 -19.84 -13.47
C ALA A 120 -6.17 -19.12 -13.40
N ALA A 121 -6.52 -18.31 -14.40
CA ALA A 121 -7.70 -17.44 -14.38
C ALA A 121 -9.01 -18.17 -14.10
N ARG A 122 -9.12 -19.44 -14.52
CA ARG A 122 -10.32 -20.29 -14.32
C ARG A 122 -10.29 -21.08 -13.01
N ARG A 123 -9.19 -21.09 -12.28
CA ARG A 123 -9.08 -21.76 -10.98
C ARG A 123 -9.74 -20.91 -9.90
N ARG A 124 -10.30 -21.54 -8.87
CA ARG A 124 -10.87 -20.85 -7.70
C ARG A 124 -9.77 -20.17 -6.90
N VAL A 125 -10.03 -18.94 -6.44
CA VAL A 125 -9.09 -18.15 -5.62
C VAL A 125 -8.69 -18.89 -4.35
N GLY A 126 -9.55 -19.72 -3.78
CA GLY A 126 -9.22 -20.57 -2.64
C GLY A 126 -8.05 -21.53 -2.89
N THR A 127 -7.76 -21.88 -4.16
CA THR A 127 -6.63 -22.76 -4.54
C THR A 127 -5.37 -21.98 -4.94
N TYR A 128 -5.40 -20.64 -4.85
CA TYR A 128 -4.24 -19.81 -5.17
C TYR A 128 -3.21 -19.85 -4.04
N SER A 129 -1.93 -19.88 -4.42
CA SER A 129 -0.85 -19.62 -3.46
C SER A 129 -0.94 -18.17 -2.93
N LEU A 130 -0.21 -17.85 -1.87
CA LEU A 130 -0.13 -16.49 -1.36
C LEU A 130 0.33 -15.52 -2.45
N GLY A 131 1.41 -15.83 -3.18
CA GLY A 131 1.90 -15.01 -4.29
C GLY A 131 0.89 -14.83 -5.42
N MET A 132 0.09 -15.87 -5.75
CA MET A 132 -1.00 -15.73 -6.73
C MET A 132 -2.12 -14.80 -6.24
N ARG A 133 -2.44 -14.82 -4.95
CA ARG A 133 -3.42 -13.89 -4.35
C ARG A 133 -2.89 -12.45 -4.37
N GLN A 134 -1.61 -12.25 -4.09
CA GLN A 134 -0.95 -10.94 -4.19
C GLN A 134 -1.01 -10.40 -5.63
N ARG A 135 -0.67 -11.23 -6.62
CA ARG A 135 -0.77 -10.87 -8.03
C ARG A 135 -2.22 -10.52 -8.45
N LEU A 136 -3.22 -11.25 -7.93
CA LEU A 136 -4.63 -10.94 -8.18
C LEU A 136 -5.06 -9.64 -7.49
N GLY A 137 -4.63 -9.40 -6.25
CA GLY A 137 -4.88 -8.15 -5.53
C GLY A 137 -4.31 -6.94 -6.28
N LEU A 138 -3.11 -7.09 -6.83
CA LEU A 138 -2.48 -6.04 -7.64
C LEU A 138 -3.22 -5.84 -8.99
N ALA A 139 -3.67 -6.93 -9.64
CA ALA A 139 -4.50 -6.83 -10.84
C ALA A 139 -5.80 -6.04 -10.57
N LEU A 140 -6.45 -6.30 -9.43
CA LEU A 140 -7.65 -5.56 -8.99
C LEU A 140 -7.33 -4.08 -8.74
N ALA A 141 -6.22 -3.78 -8.08
CA ALA A 141 -5.80 -2.40 -7.83
C ALA A 141 -5.54 -1.62 -9.12
N LEU A 142 -5.03 -2.27 -10.17
CA LEU A 142 -4.73 -1.67 -11.46
C LEU A 142 -5.92 -1.56 -12.42
N LEU A 143 -7.07 -2.14 -12.08
CA LEU A 143 -8.19 -2.36 -12.99
C LEU A 143 -8.74 -1.07 -13.60
N GLY A 144 -8.91 -0.04 -12.79
CA GLY A 144 -9.42 1.26 -13.21
C GLY A 144 -8.38 2.17 -13.89
N SER A 145 -7.15 1.71 -14.10
CA SER A 145 -6.01 2.56 -14.52
C SER A 145 -5.84 3.80 -13.63
N PRO A 146 -5.76 3.61 -12.30
CA PRO A 146 -5.80 4.70 -11.34
C PRO A 146 -4.55 5.58 -11.42
N SER A 147 -4.67 6.84 -10.96
CA SER A 147 -3.54 7.76 -10.82
C SER A 147 -2.75 7.57 -9.51
N ALA A 148 -3.32 6.86 -8.54
CA ALA A 148 -2.66 6.56 -7.27
C ALA A 148 -2.79 5.06 -6.93
N LEU A 149 -1.78 4.51 -6.27
CA LEU A 149 -1.78 3.14 -5.72
C LEU A 149 -1.54 3.19 -4.21
N ILE A 150 -2.35 2.46 -3.45
CA ILE A 150 -2.20 2.26 -2.00
C ILE A 150 -2.11 0.76 -1.76
N LEU A 151 -0.93 0.30 -1.36
CA LEU A 151 -0.60 -1.12 -1.29
C LEU A 151 -0.07 -1.48 0.11
N ASP A 152 -0.73 -2.41 0.78
CA ASP A 152 -0.29 -2.92 2.09
C ASP A 152 0.47 -4.24 1.88
N GLU A 153 1.77 -4.24 2.21
CA GLU A 153 2.68 -5.40 2.12
C GLU A 153 2.61 -6.13 0.75
N PRO A 154 2.74 -5.42 -0.40
CA PRO A 154 2.43 -6.00 -1.71
C PRO A 154 3.41 -7.10 -2.15
N ALA A 155 4.62 -7.13 -1.60
CA ALA A 155 5.65 -8.11 -1.92
C ALA A 155 5.59 -9.37 -1.03
N ASN A 156 4.72 -9.38 0.00
CA ASN A 156 4.66 -10.47 0.95
C ASN A 156 4.27 -11.80 0.27
N GLY A 157 5.11 -12.83 0.46
CA GLY A 157 4.88 -14.16 -0.11
C GLY A 157 5.16 -14.29 -1.61
N LEU A 158 5.80 -13.29 -2.22
CA LEU A 158 6.36 -13.40 -3.55
C LEU A 158 7.78 -13.98 -3.50
N ASP A 159 8.14 -14.69 -4.56
CA ASP A 159 9.51 -15.12 -4.83
C ASP A 159 10.37 -13.92 -5.33
N PRO A 160 11.70 -14.06 -5.41
CA PRO A 160 12.57 -12.97 -5.87
C PRO A 160 12.20 -12.42 -7.26
N GLU A 161 11.72 -13.27 -8.17
CA GLU A 161 11.26 -12.85 -9.50
C GLU A 161 9.98 -12.01 -9.39
N GLY A 162 9.03 -12.43 -8.55
CA GLY A 162 7.81 -11.69 -8.27
C GLY A 162 8.08 -10.33 -7.60
N ILE A 163 9.06 -10.25 -6.70
CA ILE A 163 9.49 -8.99 -6.09
C ILE A 163 10.11 -8.05 -7.15
N ALA A 164 10.98 -8.57 -8.01
CA ALA A 164 11.57 -7.77 -9.09
C ALA A 164 10.50 -7.26 -10.06
N TRP A 165 9.53 -8.11 -10.42
CA TRP A 165 8.42 -7.77 -11.29
C TRP A 165 7.54 -6.66 -10.69
N ILE A 166 7.10 -6.77 -9.43
CA ILE A 166 6.27 -5.73 -8.79
C ILE A 166 7.02 -4.42 -8.68
N ARG A 167 8.31 -4.45 -8.38
CA ARG A 167 9.17 -3.26 -8.36
C ARG A 167 9.18 -2.53 -9.70
N GLY A 168 9.36 -3.28 -10.80
CA GLY A 168 9.28 -2.73 -12.16
C GLY A 168 7.94 -2.07 -12.43
N LEU A 169 6.84 -2.75 -12.11
CA LEU A 169 5.48 -2.25 -12.28
C LEU A 169 5.22 -0.95 -11.50
N LEU A 170 5.67 -0.86 -10.24
CA LEU A 170 5.50 0.34 -9.42
C LEU A 170 6.35 1.51 -9.94
N ARG A 171 7.58 1.24 -10.40
CA ARG A 171 8.44 2.25 -11.03
C ARG A 171 7.84 2.77 -12.33
N ASP A 172 7.30 1.89 -13.18
CA ASP A 172 6.61 2.28 -14.40
C ASP A 172 5.36 3.12 -14.12
N HIS A 173 4.62 2.79 -13.05
CA HIS A 173 3.47 3.57 -12.62
C HIS A 173 3.89 4.98 -12.18
N ALA A 174 4.93 5.10 -11.35
CA ALA A 174 5.47 6.38 -10.91
C ALA A 174 6.05 7.20 -12.09
N ALA A 175 6.81 6.58 -12.99
CA ALA A 175 7.40 7.24 -14.17
C ALA A 175 6.34 7.85 -15.09
N ARG A 176 5.12 7.30 -15.12
CA ARG A 176 3.97 7.88 -15.84
C ARG A 176 3.23 8.97 -15.05
N GLY A 177 3.81 9.45 -13.96
CA GLY A 177 3.23 10.50 -13.11
C GLY A 177 2.28 9.97 -12.01
N GLY A 178 2.16 8.66 -11.86
CA GLY A 178 1.34 8.04 -10.80
C GLY A 178 1.93 8.27 -9.41
N THR A 179 1.08 8.23 -8.38
CA THR A 179 1.50 8.30 -6.97
C THR A 179 1.44 6.91 -6.36
N VAL A 180 2.49 6.45 -5.70
CA VAL A 180 2.50 5.14 -5.01
C VAL A 180 2.77 5.34 -3.52
N LEU A 181 1.88 4.77 -2.70
CA LEU A 181 2.10 4.56 -1.26
C LEU A 181 2.10 3.05 -1.00
N LEU A 182 3.25 2.52 -0.62
CA LEU A 182 3.35 1.11 -0.25
C LEU A 182 3.80 0.97 1.20
N SER A 183 3.14 0.11 1.98
CA SER A 183 3.64 -0.29 3.28
C SER A 183 4.55 -1.50 3.15
N SER A 184 5.55 -1.57 4.01
CA SER A 184 6.37 -2.77 4.19
C SER A 184 6.98 -2.80 5.59
N HIS A 185 7.33 -3.99 6.04
CA HIS A 185 8.22 -4.21 7.18
C HIS A 185 9.63 -4.68 6.73
N LEU A 186 9.83 -4.89 5.42
CA LEU A 186 11.09 -5.34 4.83
C LEU A 186 11.88 -4.15 4.29
N LEU A 187 12.88 -3.72 5.04
CA LEU A 187 13.70 -2.54 4.75
C LEU A 187 14.39 -2.62 3.38
N ALA A 188 14.96 -3.78 3.05
CA ALA A 188 15.68 -3.99 1.79
C ALA A 188 14.79 -3.78 0.55
N GLU A 189 13.53 -4.20 0.61
CA GLU A 189 12.58 -4.02 -0.49
C GLU A 189 12.24 -2.55 -0.70
N VAL A 190 11.98 -1.84 0.40
CA VAL A 190 11.63 -0.42 0.34
C VAL A 190 12.83 0.40 -0.09
N GLN A 191 14.03 0.10 0.42
CA GLN A 191 15.27 0.76 0.01
C GLN A 191 15.54 0.61 -1.49
N ALA A 192 15.20 -0.54 -2.07
CA ALA A 192 15.39 -0.81 -3.49
C ALA A 192 14.31 -0.19 -4.39
N THR A 193 13.17 0.25 -3.82
CA THR A 193 11.98 0.63 -4.60
C THR A 193 11.55 2.07 -4.39
N ALA A 194 11.58 2.57 -3.15
CA ALA A 194 11.00 3.85 -2.76
C ALA A 194 11.95 5.04 -3.00
N ASP A 195 11.37 6.16 -3.43
CA ASP A 195 12.05 7.45 -3.55
C ASP A 195 12.06 8.19 -2.21
N ARG A 196 11.00 8.02 -1.44
CA ARG A 196 10.80 8.65 -0.12
C ARG A 196 10.37 7.59 0.90
N LEU A 197 10.77 7.81 2.14
CA LEU A 197 10.42 6.96 3.28
C LEU A 197 9.62 7.77 4.31
N VAL A 198 8.65 7.09 4.91
CA VAL A 198 7.91 7.55 6.10
C VAL A 198 7.97 6.42 7.10
N ILE A 199 8.57 6.66 8.26
CA ILE A 199 8.76 5.63 9.31
C ILE A 199 7.79 5.91 10.44
N ILE A 200 6.96 4.91 10.76
CA ILE A 200 5.99 4.97 11.86
C ILE A 200 6.39 4.00 12.97
N ALA A 201 6.35 4.47 14.21
CA ALA A 201 6.54 3.66 15.41
C ALA A 201 5.59 4.15 16.52
N GLY A 202 4.96 3.23 17.25
CA GLY A 202 4.01 3.57 18.31
C GLY A 202 2.86 4.49 17.87
N GLY A 203 2.42 4.37 16.61
CA GLY A 203 1.36 5.20 16.02
C GLY A 203 1.79 6.61 15.62
N ARG A 204 3.08 6.96 15.66
CA ARG A 204 3.62 8.29 15.32
C ARG A 204 4.65 8.21 14.21
N ILE A 205 4.74 9.25 13.38
CA ILE A 205 5.86 9.38 12.45
C ILE A 205 7.11 9.75 13.24
N VAL A 206 8.13 8.91 13.11
CA VAL A 206 9.44 9.11 13.78
C VAL A 206 10.51 9.62 12.83
N ALA A 207 10.35 9.40 11.51
CA ALA A 207 11.22 9.98 10.49
C ALA A 207 10.50 10.01 9.14
N GLN A 208 10.81 11.00 8.29
CA GLN A 208 10.35 11.05 6.90
C GLN A 208 11.33 11.84 6.03
N GLY A 209 11.52 11.40 4.79
CA GLY A 209 12.44 12.03 3.83
C GLY A 209 12.87 11.08 2.74
N THR A 210 13.80 11.48 1.88
CA THR A 210 14.50 10.57 0.98
C THR A 210 15.50 9.73 1.79
N LEU A 211 15.89 8.55 1.29
CA LEU A 211 16.91 7.73 1.94
C LEU A 211 18.19 8.53 2.20
N ARG A 212 18.61 9.35 1.22
CA ARG A 212 19.77 10.23 1.33
C ARG A 212 19.63 11.24 2.47
N GLN A 213 18.46 11.88 2.61
CA GLN A 213 18.20 12.84 3.70
C GLN A 213 18.22 12.17 5.07
N LEU A 214 17.61 10.99 5.18
CA LEU A 214 17.50 10.27 6.44
C LEU A 214 18.84 9.74 6.94
N LEU A 215 19.74 9.34 6.05
CA LEU A 215 21.07 8.81 6.40
C LEU A 215 22.16 9.89 6.45
N ALA A 216 21.86 11.13 6.03
CA ALA A 216 22.85 12.20 6.00
C ALA A 216 23.42 12.49 7.40
N GLY A 217 24.74 12.39 7.54
CA GLY A 217 25.46 12.70 8.80
C GLY A 217 25.31 11.67 9.91
N THR A 218 24.61 10.56 9.70
CA THR A 218 24.38 9.55 10.76
C THR A 218 25.49 8.50 10.82
N GLY A 219 26.19 8.25 9.71
CA GLY A 219 27.13 7.12 9.60
C GLY A 219 26.47 5.73 9.67
N GLN A 220 25.15 5.68 9.73
CA GLN A 220 24.34 4.46 9.87
C GLN A 220 23.81 3.99 8.51
N ASN A 221 23.49 2.70 8.40
CA ASN A 221 22.65 2.18 7.35
C ASN A 221 21.16 2.30 7.72
N LEU A 222 20.25 2.01 6.77
CA LEU A 222 18.80 2.13 7.00
C LEU A 222 18.29 1.22 8.12
N GLU A 223 18.88 0.03 8.27
CA GLU A 223 18.47 -0.94 9.29
C GLU A 223 18.85 -0.46 10.69
N GLU A 224 20.08 0.02 10.88
CA GLU A 224 20.55 0.59 12.14
C GLU A 224 19.71 1.80 12.55
N MET A 225 19.44 2.71 11.61
CA MET A 225 18.58 3.86 11.84
C MET A 225 17.16 3.42 12.23
N PHE A 226 16.57 2.49 11.49
CA PHE A 226 15.22 1.98 11.77
C PHE A 226 15.13 1.35 13.16
N LEU A 227 16.10 0.51 13.55
CA LEU A 227 16.16 -0.11 14.86
C LEU A 227 16.32 0.94 15.97
N SER A 228 17.18 1.93 15.80
CA SER A 228 17.36 3.01 16.79
C SER A 228 16.07 3.81 17.01
N LEU A 229 15.33 4.15 15.93
CA LEU A 229 14.09 4.92 16.01
C LEU A 229 12.93 4.11 16.60
N THR A 230 12.87 2.80 16.34
CA THR A 230 11.75 1.96 16.80
C THR A 230 11.96 1.42 18.21
N SER A 231 13.20 1.21 18.67
CA SER A 231 13.49 0.77 20.04
C SER A 231 13.15 1.85 21.08
N LEU A 232 13.34 3.12 20.76
CA LEU A 232 13.00 4.24 21.63
C LEU A 232 11.50 4.33 21.95
N THR A 233 10.64 3.83 21.07
CA THR A 233 9.18 3.84 21.27
C THR A 233 8.66 2.61 22.01
N SER A 234 9.41 1.52 22.07
CA SER A 234 9.04 0.28 22.78
C SER A 234 9.32 0.32 24.29
N GLY A 235 10.12 1.26 24.75
CA GLY A 235 10.51 1.41 26.16
C GLY A 235 9.55 2.22 27.05
N GLY A 236 8.45 2.73 26.52
CA GLY A 236 7.50 3.63 27.24
C GLY A 236 6.25 2.97 27.83
N SER A 237 6.15 1.66 27.83
CA SER A 237 5.00 0.92 28.40
C SER A 237 5.50 -0.06 29.47
N ARG A 238 5.79 0.44 30.62
CA ARG A 238 5.82 -0.33 31.87
C ARG A 238 4.99 0.41 32.91
#